data_b11a9bc83df4e0782ff540f6b6696832
#
_entry.id   b11a9bc83df4e0782ff540f6b6696832
#
_cell.length_a   1.000
_cell.length_b   1.000
_cell.length_c   1.000
_cell.angle_alpha   90.00
_cell.angle_beta   90.00
_cell.angle_gamma   90.00
#
_symmetry.space_group_name_H-M   'P 1'
#
loop_
_entity.id
_entity.type
_entity.pdbx_description
1 polymer ?
#
loop_
_entity_poly.entity_id
_entity_poly.type
_entity_poly.pdbx_seq_one_letter_code
_entity_poly.pdbx_strand_id
1 'polypeptide(L)'
;EELALCPGINCLVGDNGAGKTNVIDAVYYLSMCKSSLTMTDGQSVRHGADFFLAEGQYLTDAGKTESVVCSFSRKGGKVLKRNGKEYERLSDHVGLIPAVIVSPADSALISDAADERRRYLNGFISQLDRTYLAAVMRYNGVLAERNRLLKNMPDETMLRIYDLQLVEQGNRIHALRREFTQRLQPVVADYYRTLSGDREQVELHYKSELNDRPFDELLLAARQKDLANEFTTAGIHRDDLVLKIGGYPLRKYGSQGQQKSFLIALKLAQYTIVAREKGEKPILLLDDLFDKLDAGRVEQLIRLVSEDSFGQILITDCNPTRLRTILDKAGGEYALFTVGNGAVTQGNATATAAAADPDKGSAGSRPGNAATDGAAEPMEEKTPGQTGTAAADRTEGQAGESPAGEPARRPSEPVPAPEPAEEPAAEPDGNGARPGDAASEGGRP
;
A
#
# COMPACT_ATOMS: atom_id res chain seq x y z
N GLU A 1 -10.84 -16.03 -15.02
CA GLU A 1 -9.96 -15.46 -16.04
C GLU A 1 -8.52 -15.89 -15.80
N GLU A 2 -7.74 -16.09 -16.85
CA GLU A 2 -6.34 -16.47 -16.79
C GLU A 2 -5.49 -15.38 -17.43
N LEU A 3 -4.41 -15.00 -16.74
CA LEU A 3 -3.48 -13.95 -17.17
C LEU A 3 -2.07 -14.48 -17.17
N ALA A 4 -1.43 -14.49 -18.34
CA ALA A 4 -0.02 -14.79 -18.48
C ALA A 4 0.80 -13.50 -18.38
N LEU A 5 1.41 -13.26 -17.21
CA LEU A 5 2.21 -12.08 -16.94
C LEU A 5 3.65 -12.28 -17.43
N CYS A 6 4.29 -11.23 -18.00
CA CYS A 6 5.71 -11.28 -18.33
C CYS A 6 6.59 -11.05 -17.08
N PRO A 7 7.86 -11.48 -17.09
CA PRO A 7 8.77 -11.29 -15.96
C PRO A 7 9.09 -9.82 -15.63
N GLY A 8 8.94 -8.92 -16.61
CA GLY A 8 9.20 -7.48 -16.48
C GLY A 8 7.95 -6.69 -16.14
N ILE A 9 7.71 -5.61 -16.88
CA ILE A 9 6.62 -4.66 -16.62
C ILE A 9 5.32 -5.14 -17.30
N ASN A 10 4.26 -5.24 -16.50
CA ASN A 10 2.92 -5.60 -16.93
C ASN A 10 1.97 -4.42 -16.72
N CYS A 11 1.40 -3.88 -17.77
CA CYS A 11 0.55 -2.71 -17.75
C CYS A 11 -0.92 -3.10 -17.89
N LEU A 12 -1.72 -2.81 -16.90
CA LEU A 12 -3.17 -3.01 -16.88
C LEU A 12 -3.85 -1.67 -17.16
N VAL A 13 -4.43 -1.50 -18.34
CA VAL A 13 -5.08 -0.25 -18.77
C VAL A 13 -6.57 -0.44 -18.97
N GLY A 14 -7.36 0.60 -18.76
CA GLY A 14 -8.82 0.58 -18.92
C GLY A 14 -9.48 1.69 -18.11
N ASP A 15 -10.78 1.85 -18.28
CA ASP A 15 -11.56 2.87 -17.59
C ASP A 15 -11.56 2.71 -16.07
N ASN A 16 -11.90 3.78 -15.36
CA ASN A 16 -12.08 3.73 -13.91
C ASN A 16 -13.25 2.79 -13.58
N GLY A 17 -13.06 1.92 -12.58
CA GLY A 17 -14.05 0.90 -12.22
C GLY A 17 -14.02 -0.37 -13.07
N ALA A 18 -13.15 -0.49 -14.09
CA ALA A 18 -13.05 -1.67 -14.95
C ALA A 18 -12.55 -2.94 -14.23
N GLY A 19 -11.94 -2.79 -13.03
CA GLY A 19 -11.44 -3.92 -12.25
C GLY A 19 -9.91 -4.05 -12.21
N LYS A 20 -9.14 -3.08 -12.72
CA LYS A 20 -7.66 -3.06 -12.72
C LYS A 20 -7.08 -3.31 -11.32
N THR A 21 -7.54 -2.54 -10.33
CA THR A 21 -7.15 -2.67 -8.93
C THR A 21 -7.46 -4.04 -8.34
N ASN A 22 -8.55 -4.70 -8.78
CA ASN A 22 -8.89 -6.05 -8.32
C ASN A 22 -7.86 -7.10 -8.79
N VAL A 23 -7.28 -6.92 -9.98
CA VAL A 23 -6.20 -7.81 -10.46
C VAL A 23 -4.95 -7.64 -9.60
N ILE A 24 -4.55 -6.39 -9.32
CA ILE A 24 -3.43 -6.10 -8.42
C ILE A 24 -3.70 -6.65 -7.01
N ASP A 25 -4.91 -6.45 -6.49
CA ASP A 25 -5.27 -6.96 -5.17
C ASP A 25 -5.28 -8.49 -5.10
N ALA A 26 -5.64 -9.19 -6.18
CA ALA A 26 -5.56 -10.65 -6.23
C ALA A 26 -4.10 -11.14 -6.08
N VAL A 27 -3.14 -10.49 -6.76
CA VAL A 27 -1.70 -10.80 -6.61
C VAL A 27 -1.23 -10.52 -5.19
N TYR A 28 -1.61 -9.36 -4.62
CA TYR A 28 -1.28 -9.01 -3.24
C TYR A 28 -1.92 -9.99 -2.24
N TYR A 29 -3.17 -10.39 -2.49
CA TYR A 29 -3.89 -11.35 -1.65
C TYR A 29 -3.19 -12.72 -1.60
N LEU A 30 -2.71 -13.21 -2.74
CA LEU A 30 -1.94 -14.45 -2.83
C LEU A 30 -0.60 -14.37 -2.12
N SER A 31 0.00 -13.18 -1.98
CA SER A 31 1.23 -12.94 -1.22
C SER A 31 0.98 -12.83 0.29
N MET A 32 0.00 -12.00 0.69
CA MET A 32 -0.19 -11.57 2.08
C MET A 32 -1.36 -12.24 2.79
N CYS A 33 -2.08 -13.15 2.14
CA CYS A 33 -3.28 -13.82 2.63
C CYS A 33 -4.40 -12.85 3.06
N LYS A 34 -4.40 -11.63 2.55
CA LYS A 34 -5.41 -10.61 2.82
C LYS A 34 -5.46 -9.57 1.70
N SER A 35 -6.62 -8.95 1.53
CA SER A 35 -6.79 -7.84 0.61
C SER A 35 -6.01 -6.59 1.08
N SER A 36 -5.54 -5.79 0.13
CA SER A 36 -5.03 -4.44 0.35
C SER A 36 -6.16 -3.40 0.38
N LEU A 37 -7.33 -3.74 -0.17
CA LEU A 37 -8.46 -2.83 -0.39
C LEU A 37 -9.55 -2.96 0.69
N THR A 38 -9.74 -4.18 1.20
CA THR A 38 -10.89 -4.49 2.08
C THR A 38 -10.41 -4.93 3.46
N MET A 39 -11.27 -4.67 4.47
CA MET A 39 -10.96 -5.02 5.86
C MET A 39 -11.26 -6.50 6.15
N THR A 40 -12.20 -7.12 5.42
CA THR A 40 -12.64 -8.49 5.64
C THR A 40 -12.72 -9.25 4.33
N ASP A 41 -12.41 -10.55 4.36
CA ASP A 41 -12.46 -11.42 3.17
C ASP A 41 -13.87 -11.48 2.54
N GLY A 42 -14.91 -11.33 3.35
CA GLY A 42 -16.30 -11.30 2.87
C GLY A 42 -16.60 -10.12 1.96
N GLN A 43 -15.89 -9.00 2.08
CA GLN A 43 -16.00 -7.83 1.21
C GLN A 43 -15.31 -8.02 -0.14
N SER A 44 -14.34 -8.94 -0.23
CA SER A 44 -13.68 -9.31 -1.49
C SER A 44 -14.52 -10.26 -2.35
N VAL A 45 -15.60 -10.82 -1.81
CA VAL A 45 -16.54 -11.67 -2.57
C VAL A 45 -17.44 -10.78 -3.44
N ARG A 46 -17.52 -11.10 -4.75
CA ARG A 46 -18.41 -10.40 -5.69
C ARG A 46 -19.85 -10.39 -5.17
N HIS A 47 -20.56 -9.27 -5.40
CA HIS A 47 -21.98 -9.17 -5.06
C HIS A 47 -22.79 -10.28 -5.74
N GLY A 48 -23.59 -10.97 -4.95
CA GLY A 48 -24.41 -12.10 -5.42
C GLY A 48 -23.66 -13.44 -5.50
N ALA A 49 -22.35 -13.49 -5.16
CA ALA A 49 -21.58 -14.73 -5.06
C ALA A 49 -21.39 -15.15 -3.59
N ASP A 50 -21.17 -16.45 -3.37
CA ASP A 50 -20.94 -17.03 -2.05
C ASP A 50 -19.44 -17.20 -1.72
N PHE A 51 -18.59 -17.17 -2.74
CA PHE A 51 -17.15 -17.41 -2.61
C PHE A 51 -16.34 -16.67 -3.66
N PHE A 52 -15.02 -16.63 -3.46
CA PHE A 52 -14.03 -16.34 -4.49
C PHE A 52 -12.91 -17.37 -4.47
N LEU A 53 -12.21 -17.47 -5.58
CA LEU A 53 -10.98 -18.24 -5.73
C LEU A 53 -9.97 -17.39 -6.50
N ALA A 54 -8.74 -17.32 -5.98
CA ALA A 54 -7.59 -16.78 -6.65
C ALA A 54 -6.49 -17.85 -6.73
N GLU A 55 -5.88 -17.99 -7.89
CA GLU A 55 -4.76 -18.91 -8.13
C GLU A 55 -3.63 -18.17 -8.80
N GLY A 56 -2.39 -18.44 -8.40
CA GLY A 56 -1.20 -17.91 -9.02
C GLY A 56 -0.15 -19.00 -9.20
N GLN A 57 0.48 -19.00 -10.38
CA GLN A 57 1.66 -19.81 -10.65
C GLN A 57 2.87 -18.89 -10.68
N TYR A 58 3.88 -19.22 -9.89
CA TYR A 58 5.08 -18.42 -9.70
C TYR A 58 6.30 -19.21 -10.15
N LEU A 59 7.12 -18.58 -10.98
CA LEU A 59 8.45 -19.09 -11.32
C LEU A 59 9.49 -18.42 -10.42
N THR A 60 10.16 -19.18 -9.59
CA THR A 60 11.23 -18.66 -8.73
C THR A 60 12.51 -18.44 -9.53
N ASP A 61 13.43 -17.60 -9.03
CA ASP A 61 14.74 -17.36 -9.65
C ASP A 61 15.57 -18.68 -9.79
N ALA A 62 15.29 -19.68 -8.96
CA ALA A 62 15.84 -21.03 -9.07
C ALA A 62 15.20 -21.92 -10.14
N GLY A 63 14.27 -21.39 -10.93
CA GLY A 63 13.58 -22.11 -12.01
C GLY A 63 12.48 -23.09 -11.54
N LYS A 64 12.09 -23.02 -10.25
CA LYS A 64 11.04 -23.88 -9.70
C LYS A 64 9.68 -23.22 -9.84
N THR A 65 8.68 -23.97 -10.32
CA THR A 65 7.29 -23.53 -10.33
C THR A 65 6.61 -23.77 -8.99
N GLU A 66 5.94 -22.76 -8.47
CA GLU A 66 5.16 -22.81 -7.24
C GLU A 66 3.70 -22.41 -7.55
N SER A 67 2.74 -23.26 -7.18
CA SER A 67 1.31 -22.93 -7.29
C SER A 67 0.76 -22.52 -5.93
N VAL A 68 0.04 -21.39 -5.90
CA VAL A 68 -0.67 -20.92 -4.71
C VAL A 68 -2.13 -20.70 -5.06
N VAL A 69 -3.01 -21.35 -4.31
CA VAL A 69 -4.46 -21.26 -4.46
C VAL A 69 -5.05 -20.76 -3.16
N CYS A 70 -5.76 -19.63 -3.22
CA CYS A 70 -6.52 -19.10 -2.10
C CYS A 70 -8.01 -19.10 -2.44
N SER A 71 -8.82 -19.72 -1.61
CA SER A 71 -10.27 -19.67 -1.68
C SER A 71 -10.86 -19.15 -0.38
N PHE A 72 -11.95 -18.43 -0.50
CA PHE A 72 -12.76 -17.99 0.63
C PHE A 72 -14.23 -18.23 0.32
N SER A 73 -14.95 -18.78 1.29
CA SER A 73 -16.41 -18.85 1.22
C SER A 73 -17.03 -18.33 2.51
N ARG A 74 -18.22 -17.74 2.41
CA ARG A 74 -18.94 -17.18 3.58
C ARG A 74 -19.26 -18.23 4.64
N LYS A 75 -19.43 -19.50 4.24
CA LYS A 75 -19.74 -20.63 5.13
C LYS A 75 -18.51 -21.42 5.58
N GLY A 76 -17.53 -21.60 4.69
CA GLY A 76 -16.39 -22.46 4.90
C GLY A 76 -15.10 -21.73 5.34
N GLY A 77 -15.14 -20.37 5.36
CA GLY A 77 -13.95 -19.59 5.69
C GLY A 77 -12.91 -19.57 4.59
N LYS A 78 -11.66 -19.28 4.97
CA LYS A 78 -10.50 -19.15 4.08
C LYS A 78 -9.64 -20.41 4.08
N VAL A 79 -9.27 -20.85 2.89
CA VAL A 79 -8.34 -21.97 2.67
C VAL A 79 -7.23 -21.49 1.74
N LEU A 80 -5.98 -21.74 2.12
CA LEU A 80 -4.80 -21.47 1.31
C LEU A 80 -4.04 -22.77 1.08
N LYS A 81 -3.68 -23.03 -0.19
CA LYS A 81 -2.89 -24.20 -0.59
C LYS A 81 -1.65 -23.75 -1.35
N ARG A 82 -0.53 -24.41 -1.10
CA ARG A 82 0.70 -24.28 -1.90
C ARG A 82 1.09 -25.64 -2.45
N ASN A 83 1.25 -25.75 -3.75
CA ASN A 83 1.56 -27.01 -4.46
C ASN A 83 0.57 -28.12 -4.09
N GLY A 84 -0.72 -27.79 -3.97
CA GLY A 84 -1.79 -28.71 -3.59
C GLY A 84 -1.90 -29.01 -2.08
N LYS A 85 -0.92 -28.59 -1.26
CA LYS A 85 -0.94 -28.83 0.19
C LYS A 85 -1.53 -27.62 0.91
N GLU A 86 -2.52 -27.86 1.76
CA GLU A 86 -3.17 -26.86 2.58
C GLU A 86 -2.28 -26.42 3.76
N TYR A 87 -2.29 -25.12 4.07
CA TYR A 87 -1.60 -24.58 5.23
C TYR A 87 -2.43 -24.75 6.49
N GLU A 88 -1.81 -25.24 7.55
CA GLU A 88 -2.41 -25.26 8.89
C GLU A 88 -2.52 -23.84 9.47
N ARG A 89 -1.56 -22.99 9.15
CA ARG A 89 -1.49 -21.59 9.59
C ARG A 89 -1.18 -20.69 8.41
N LEU A 90 -2.07 -19.75 8.12
CA LEU A 90 -1.86 -18.78 7.04
C LEU A 90 -0.60 -17.92 7.24
N SER A 91 -0.19 -17.69 8.51
CA SER A 91 1.04 -16.98 8.84
C SER A 91 2.32 -17.63 8.27
N ASP A 92 2.29 -18.95 8.00
CA ASP A 92 3.44 -19.65 7.46
C ASP A 92 3.69 -19.35 5.97
N HIS A 93 2.69 -18.79 5.30
CA HIS A 93 2.79 -18.35 3.91
C HIS A 93 3.36 -16.93 3.77
N VAL A 94 3.08 -16.04 4.73
CA VAL A 94 3.51 -14.63 4.65
C VAL A 94 5.03 -14.52 4.48
N GLY A 95 5.46 -13.79 3.45
CA GLY A 95 6.87 -13.57 3.09
C GLY A 95 7.51 -14.70 2.26
N LEU A 96 6.74 -15.70 1.79
CA LEU A 96 7.22 -16.70 0.81
C LEU A 96 7.18 -16.16 -0.63
N ILE A 97 6.20 -15.31 -0.93
CA ILE A 97 6.08 -14.59 -2.19
C ILE A 97 6.04 -13.11 -1.82
N PRO A 98 7.19 -12.46 -1.70
CA PRO A 98 7.23 -11.08 -1.25
C PRO A 98 6.59 -10.15 -2.29
N ALA A 99 5.73 -9.24 -1.84
CA ALA A 99 5.11 -8.23 -2.67
C ALA A 99 5.06 -6.87 -1.96
N VAL A 100 5.22 -5.82 -2.74
CA VAL A 100 5.08 -4.43 -2.27
C VAL A 100 4.05 -3.73 -3.14
N ILE A 101 3.02 -3.18 -2.51
CA ILE A 101 1.98 -2.41 -3.19
C ILE A 101 2.12 -0.94 -2.87
N VAL A 102 1.96 -0.11 -3.91
CA VAL A 102 1.79 1.34 -3.83
C VAL A 102 0.42 1.66 -4.43
N SER A 103 -0.45 2.24 -3.64
CA SER A 103 -1.84 2.51 -4.05
C SER A 103 -2.34 3.87 -3.53
N PRO A 104 -3.45 4.40 -4.04
CA PRO A 104 -4.06 5.62 -3.51
C PRO A 104 -4.43 5.53 -2.02
N ALA A 105 -4.71 4.33 -1.51
CA ALA A 105 -5.02 4.08 -0.10
C ALA A 105 -3.83 4.37 0.83
N ASP A 106 -2.60 4.32 0.32
CA ASP A 106 -1.39 4.64 1.10
C ASP A 106 -1.34 6.10 1.58
N SER A 107 -2.17 6.99 1.00
CA SER A 107 -2.34 8.37 1.51
C SER A 107 -2.74 8.39 2.99
N ALA A 108 -3.43 7.35 3.47
CA ALA A 108 -3.79 7.15 4.87
C ALA A 108 -2.56 7.07 5.80
N LEU A 109 -1.40 6.65 5.30
CA LEU A 109 -0.15 6.66 6.08
C LEU A 109 0.26 8.09 6.51
N ILE A 110 -0.13 9.10 5.74
CA ILE A 110 0.15 10.51 6.05
C ILE A 110 -1.04 11.16 6.72
N SER A 111 -2.26 10.99 6.17
CA SER A 111 -3.46 11.71 6.60
C SER A 111 -4.08 11.16 7.88
N ASP A 112 -3.97 9.84 8.12
CA ASP A 112 -4.73 9.17 9.16
C ASP A 112 -3.96 9.05 10.49
N ALA A 113 -4.60 8.37 11.43
CA ALA A 113 -4.02 8.10 12.73
C ALA A 113 -2.83 7.11 12.65
N ALA A 114 -2.11 6.97 13.74
CA ALA A 114 -0.94 6.10 13.87
C ALA A 114 -1.23 4.61 13.56
N ASP A 115 -2.50 4.18 13.57
CA ASP A 115 -2.90 2.81 13.28
C ASP A 115 -2.46 2.35 11.88
N GLU A 116 -2.61 3.21 10.86
CA GLU A 116 -2.19 2.87 9.50
C GLU A 116 -0.68 2.71 9.40
N ARG A 117 0.08 3.58 10.05
CA ARG A 117 1.54 3.47 10.09
C ARG A 117 2.02 2.25 10.85
N ARG A 118 1.32 1.84 11.94
CA ARG A 118 1.58 0.56 12.62
C ARG A 118 1.24 -0.64 11.75
N ARG A 119 0.12 -0.60 11.00
CA ARG A 119 -0.23 -1.66 10.04
C ARG A 119 0.82 -1.80 8.95
N TYR A 120 1.32 -0.66 8.44
CA TYR A 120 2.41 -0.63 7.47
C TYR A 120 3.67 -1.31 8.02
N LEU A 121 4.16 -0.91 9.21
CA LEU A 121 5.33 -1.52 9.83
C LEU A 121 5.11 -3.02 10.09
N ASN A 122 3.94 -3.41 10.58
CA ASN A 122 3.61 -4.81 10.82
C ASN A 122 3.62 -5.62 9.52
N GLY A 123 2.98 -5.12 8.45
CA GLY A 123 2.96 -5.79 7.16
C GLY A 123 4.35 -5.93 6.53
N PHE A 124 5.16 -4.88 6.66
CA PHE A 124 6.53 -4.86 6.15
C PHE A 124 7.43 -5.87 6.89
N ILE A 125 7.54 -5.74 8.22
CA ILE A 125 8.45 -6.57 9.02
C ILE A 125 8.01 -8.04 9.01
N SER A 126 6.70 -8.32 9.00
CA SER A 126 6.16 -9.69 8.96
C SER A 126 6.53 -10.47 7.70
N GLN A 127 6.79 -9.80 6.58
CA GLN A 127 7.29 -10.46 5.37
C GLN A 127 8.73 -10.97 5.56
N LEU A 128 9.51 -10.32 6.43
CA LEU A 128 10.92 -10.58 6.67
C LEU A 128 11.14 -11.55 7.83
N ASP A 129 10.37 -11.38 8.90
CA ASP A 129 10.55 -12.12 10.16
C ASP A 129 9.23 -12.76 10.64
N ARG A 130 9.16 -14.09 10.52
CA ARG A 130 8.02 -14.90 11.02
C ARG A 130 7.86 -14.80 12.53
N THR A 131 8.96 -14.62 13.26
CA THR A 131 8.93 -14.51 14.72
C THR A 131 8.35 -13.17 15.15
N TYR A 132 8.55 -12.12 14.35
CA TYR A 132 7.87 -10.83 14.52
C TYR A 132 6.36 -10.96 14.32
N LEU A 133 5.94 -11.63 13.24
CA LEU A 133 4.51 -11.87 12.98
C LEU A 133 3.85 -12.61 14.14
N ALA A 134 4.49 -13.68 14.62
CA ALA A 134 4.00 -14.46 15.78
C ALA A 134 3.91 -13.60 17.04
N ALA A 135 4.93 -12.74 17.30
CA ALA A 135 4.92 -11.81 18.43
C ALA A 135 3.78 -10.78 18.34
N VAL A 136 3.53 -10.20 17.15
CA VAL A 136 2.41 -9.25 16.94
C VAL A 136 1.07 -9.94 17.16
N MET A 137 0.87 -11.15 16.63
CA MET A 137 -0.37 -11.91 16.83
C MET A 137 -0.61 -12.21 18.30
N ARG A 138 0.42 -12.69 19.01
CA ARG A 138 0.34 -12.98 20.44
C ARG A 138 0.09 -11.74 21.28
N TYR A 139 0.81 -10.64 21.00
CA TYR A 139 0.62 -9.35 21.67
C TYR A 139 -0.83 -8.85 21.54
N ASN A 140 -1.38 -8.88 20.33
CA ASN A 140 -2.75 -8.44 20.09
C ASN A 140 -3.79 -9.32 20.81
N GLY A 141 -3.57 -10.64 20.85
CA GLY A 141 -4.42 -11.56 21.62
C GLY A 141 -4.39 -11.26 23.11
N VAL A 142 -3.19 -11.13 23.69
CA VAL A 142 -2.98 -10.79 25.11
C VAL A 142 -3.57 -9.42 25.45
N LEU A 143 -3.39 -8.42 24.58
CA LEU A 143 -3.95 -7.08 24.74
C LEU A 143 -5.49 -7.12 24.77
N ALA A 144 -6.12 -7.87 23.89
CA ALA A 144 -7.57 -8.03 23.86
C ALA A 144 -8.10 -8.68 25.16
N GLU A 145 -7.42 -9.73 25.65
CA GLU A 145 -7.79 -10.39 26.92
C GLU A 145 -7.59 -9.46 28.13
N ARG A 146 -6.46 -8.73 28.17
CA ARG A 146 -6.24 -7.74 29.23
C ARG A 146 -7.30 -6.66 29.23
N ASN A 147 -7.68 -6.14 28.05
CA ASN A 147 -8.74 -5.13 27.94
C ASN A 147 -10.11 -5.68 28.33
N ARG A 148 -10.39 -6.96 28.06
CA ARG A 148 -11.60 -7.63 28.55
C ARG A 148 -11.62 -7.76 30.07
N LEU A 149 -10.46 -8.06 30.67
CA LEU A 149 -10.30 -8.15 32.11
C LEU A 149 -10.50 -6.81 32.79
N LEU A 150 -9.95 -5.71 32.23
CA LEU A 150 -10.08 -4.35 32.79
C LEU A 150 -11.54 -3.87 32.92
N LYS A 151 -12.46 -4.39 32.09
CA LYS A 151 -13.90 -4.06 32.13
C LYS A 151 -14.66 -4.75 33.26
N ASN A 152 -14.08 -5.77 33.92
CA ASN A 152 -14.77 -6.64 34.86
C ASN A 152 -14.16 -6.62 36.28
N MET A 153 -13.66 -5.49 36.76
CA MET A 153 -12.95 -5.37 38.05
C MET A 153 -11.93 -6.48 38.25
N PRO A 154 -10.76 -6.37 37.61
CA PRO A 154 -9.80 -7.46 37.55
C PRO A 154 -9.14 -7.77 38.89
N ASP A 155 -8.88 -9.06 39.13
CA ASP A 155 -7.89 -9.49 40.11
C ASP A 155 -6.50 -9.01 39.71
N GLU A 156 -5.78 -8.44 40.64
CA GLU A 156 -4.43 -7.90 40.39
C GLU A 156 -3.45 -8.97 39.91
N THR A 157 -3.56 -10.20 40.41
CA THR A 157 -2.73 -11.34 40.00
C THR A 157 -2.90 -11.66 38.53
N MET A 158 -4.15 -11.65 38.05
CA MET A 158 -4.47 -11.90 36.65
C MET A 158 -3.93 -10.80 35.75
N LEU A 159 -4.09 -9.52 36.12
CA LEU A 159 -3.51 -8.40 35.39
C LEU A 159 -2.00 -8.53 35.24
N ARG A 160 -1.30 -8.92 36.31
CA ARG A 160 0.14 -9.10 36.30
C ARG A 160 0.60 -10.20 35.33
N ILE A 161 -0.17 -11.30 35.21
CA ILE A 161 0.12 -12.37 34.23
C ILE A 161 0.05 -11.84 32.79
N TYR A 162 -0.99 -11.05 32.46
CA TYR A 162 -1.09 -10.44 31.13
C TYR A 162 -0.03 -9.35 30.91
N ASP A 163 0.31 -8.54 31.93
CA ASP A 163 1.37 -7.55 31.87
C ASP A 163 2.72 -8.21 31.49
N LEU A 164 3.09 -9.31 32.11
CA LEU A 164 4.33 -10.04 31.81
C LEU A 164 4.36 -10.53 30.34
N GLN A 165 3.23 -11.05 29.83
CA GLN A 165 3.16 -11.49 28.44
C GLN A 165 3.20 -10.31 27.47
N LEU A 166 2.57 -9.17 27.79
CA LEU A 166 2.67 -7.95 26.98
C LEU A 166 4.09 -7.42 26.95
N VAL A 167 4.79 -7.41 28.08
CA VAL A 167 6.18 -6.94 28.19
C VAL A 167 7.10 -7.79 27.30
N GLU A 168 7.00 -9.12 27.39
CA GLU A 168 7.82 -10.04 26.58
C GLU A 168 7.66 -9.78 25.08
N GLN A 169 6.42 -9.78 24.60
CA GLN A 169 6.16 -9.61 23.17
C GLN A 169 6.36 -8.15 22.74
N GLY A 170 5.97 -7.18 23.56
CA GLY A 170 6.10 -5.76 23.30
C GLY A 170 7.54 -5.31 23.15
N ASN A 171 8.45 -5.75 24.02
CA ASN A 171 9.87 -5.43 23.93
C ASN A 171 10.50 -5.96 22.63
N ARG A 172 10.13 -7.16 22.21
CA ARG A 172 10.58 -7.73 20.96
C ARG A 172 10.09 -6.94 19.75
N ILE A 173 8.80 -6.60 19.71
CA ILE A 173 8.19 -5.82 18.63
C ILE A 173 8.82 -4.42 18.57
N HIS A 174 9.00 -3.77 19.72
CA HIS A 174 9.63 -2.46 19.83
C HIS A 174 11.06 -2.45 19.26
N ALA A 175 11.89 -3.42 19.66
CA ALA A 175 13.28 -3.53 19.20
C ALA A 175 13.35 -3.64 17.67
N LEU A 176 12.54 -4.54 17.07
CA LEU A 176 12.50 -4.74 15.63
C LEU A 176 11.96 -3.52 14.87
N ARG A 177 10.88 -2.88 15.34
CA ARG A 177 10.36 -1.66 14.70
C ARG A 177 11.38 -0.53 14.70
N ARG A 178 12.10 -0.35 15.81
CA ARG A 178 13.17 0.65 15.93
C ARG A 178 14.31 0.36 14.95
N GLU A 179 14.80 -0.86 14.92
CA GLU A 179 15.86 -1.30 14.01
C GLU A 179 15.46 -1.11 12.53
N PHE A 180 14.30 -1.63 12.14
CA PHE A 180 13.83 -1.50 10.75
C PHE A 180 13.58 -0.05 10.35
N THR A 181 13.09 0.81 11.25
CA THR A 181 12.94 2.24 10.95
C THR A 181 14.30 2.91 10.73
N GLN A 182 15.32 2.57 11.52
CA GLN A 182 16.67 3.10 11.34
C GLN A 182 17.28 2.67 9.99
N ARG A 183 17.03 1.43 9.56
CA ARG A 183 17.48 0.92 8.25
C ARG A 183 16.70 1.51 7.08
N LEU A 184 15.42 1.79 7.29
CA LEU A 184 14.51 2.34 6.28
C LEU A 184 14.82 3.81 5.96
N GLN A 185 15.16 4.61 6.98
CA GLN A 185 15.37 6.05 6.87
C GLN A 185 16.35 6.46 5.75
N PRO A 186 17.60 5.95 5.68
CA PRO A 186 18.53 6.37 4.64
C PRO A 186 18.05 5.98 3.24
N VAL A 187 17.44 4.81 3.08
CA VAL A 187 16.94 4.34 1.78
C VAL A 187 15.77 5.20 1.30
N VAL A 188 14.87 5.60 2.21
CA VAL A 188 13.78 6.54 1.89
C VAL A 188 14.32 7.89 1.47
N ALA A 189 15.33 8.41 2.18
CA ALA A 189 15.96 9.69 1.85
C ALA A 189 16.58 9.67 0.45
N ASP A 190 17.25 8.57 0.07
CA ASP A 190 17.85 8.41 -1.25
C ASP A 190 16.80 8.36 -2.37
N TYR A 191 15.75 7.55 -2.23
CA TYR A 191 14.65 7.53 -3.19
C TYR A 191 13.91 8.86 -3.28
N TYR A 192 13.65 9.51 -2.14
CA TYR A 192 12.99 10.80 -2.13
C TYR A 192 13.85 11.87 -2.83
N ARG A 193 15.17 11.89 -2.60
CA ARG A 193 16.11 12.78 -3.27
C ARG A 193 16.03 12.62 -4.79
N THR A 194 16.04 11.39 -5.28
CA THR A 194 15.90 11.10 -6.71
C THR A 194 14.58 11.59 -7.26
N LEU A 195 13.45 11.34 -6.58
CA LEU A 195 12.11 11.72 -7.03
C LEU A 195 11.82 13.22 -6.91
N SER A 196 12.45 13.93 -5.98
CA SER A 196 12.24 15.38 -5.75
C SER A 196 13.24 16.27 -6.46
N GLY A 197 14.35 15.72 -6.98
CA GLY A 197 15.45 16.48 -7.56
C GLY A 197 16.26 17.21 -6.50
N ASP A 198 16.48 16.60 -5.35
CA ASP A 198 17.32 17.07 -4.22
C ASP A 198 16.88 18.41 -3.60
N ARG A 199 15.56 18.67 -3.62
CA ARG A 199 15.02 19.96 -3.16
C ARG A 199 14.78 20.02 -1.65
N GLU A 200 14.43 18.88 -1.05
CA GLU A 200 14.08 18.80 0.38
C GLU A 200 14.60 17.51 1.01
N GLN A 201 14.83 17.57 2.31
CA GLN A 201 15.19 16.41 3.12
C GLN A 201 13.97 15.81 3.80
N VAL A 202 13.94 14.49 3.91
CA VAL A 202 12.86 13.75 4.59
C VAL A 202 13.41 12.89 5.71
N GLU A 203 12.59 12.71 6.73
CA GLU A 203 12.95 11.97 7.92
C GLU A 203 11.83 11.04 8.37
N LEU A 204 12.22 9.86 8.90
CA LEU A 204 11.35 8.94 9.59
C LEU A 204 11.85 8.74 11.01
N HIS A 205 10.96 8.86 11.99
CA HIS A 205 11.29 8.62 13.39
C HIS A 205 10.29 7.64 14.00
N TYR A 206 10.79 6.58 14.61
CA TYR A 206 9.96 5.67 15.38
C TYR A 206 9.74 6.28 16.79
N LYS A 207 8.49 6.64 17.07
CA LYS A 207 8.05 7.21 18.34
C LYS A 207 7.38 6.14 19.18
N SER A 208 7.92 5.85 20.33
CA SER A 208 7.39 4.92 21.34
C SER A 208 7.74 5.39 22.73
N GLU A 209 6.84 5.17 23.69
CA GLU A 209 7.13 5.41 25.11
C GLU A 209 8.23 4.44 25.63
N LEU A 210 8.38 3.28 24.98
CA LEU A 210 9.41 2.29 25.28
C LEU A 210 10.82 2.77 24.90
N ASN A 211 10.98 3.88 24.17
CA ASN A 211 12.27 4.49 23.93
C ASN A 211 12.87 5.09 25.21
N ASP A 212 12.02 5.55 26.14
CA ASP A 212 12.40 6.34 27.30
C ASP A 212 12.31 5.54 28.61
N ARG A 213 11.41 4.53 28.66
CA ARG A 213 11.12 3.75 29.88
C ARG A 213 10.92 2.27 29.60
N PRO A 214 11.30 1.36 30.51
CA PRO A 214 10.94 -0.06 30.45
C PRO A 214 9.42 -0.28 30.38
N PHE A 215 8.99 -1.27 29.62
CA PHE A 215 7.57 -1.48 29.38
C PHE A 215 6.78 -1.91 30.62
N ASP A 216 7.38 -2.69 31.51
CA ASP A 216 6.80 -3.10 32.79
C ASP A 216 6.52 -1.89 33.69
N GLU A 217 7.46 -0.93 33.77
CA GLU A 217 7.27 0.34 34.51
C GLU A 217 6.15 1.17 33.89
N LEU A 218 6.06 1.24 32.55
CA LEU A 218 4.99 1.95 31.85
C LEU A 218 3.62 1.36 32.17
N LEU A 219 3.47 0.02 32.14
CA LEU A 219 2.21 -0.65 32.47
C LEU A 219 1.83 -0.44 33.94
N LEU A 220 2.81 -0.49 34.85
CA LEU A 220 2.57 -0.23 36.26
C LEU A 220 2.10 1.22 36.50
N ALA A 221 2.77 2.18 35.89
CA ALA A 221 2.41 3.60 35.99
C ALA A 221 1.04 3.92 35.37
N ALA A 222 0.68 3.20 34.27
CA ALA A 222 -0.59 3.38 33.58
C ALA A 222 -1.76 2.69 34.29
N ARG A 223 -1.56 1.83 35.27
CA ARG A 223 -2.57 0.92 35.85
C ARG A 223 -3.85 1.64 36.30
N GLN A 224 -3.74 2.73 37.05
CA GLN A 224 -4.90 3.50 37.50
C GLN A 224 -5.69 4.10 36.32
N LYS A 225 -4.97 4.57 35.31
CA LYS A 225 -5.56 5.11 34.09
C LYS A 225 -6.23 4.01 33.26
N ASP A 226 -5.62 2.83 33.19
CA ASP A 226 -6.16 1.67 32.47
C ASP A 226 -7.47 1.20 33.11
N LEU A 227 -7.52 1.12 34.43
CA LEU A 227 -8.74 0.78 35.18
C LEU A 227 -9.85 1.80 34.96
N ALA A 228 -9.53 3.11 34.99
CA ALA A 228 -10.50 4.16 34.75
C ALA A 228 -11.04 4.20 33.34
N ASN A 229 -10.21 3.84 32.34
CA ASN A 229 -10.58 3.85 30.93
C ASN A 229 -11.07 2.47 30.40
N GLU A 230 -10.98 1.42 31.19
CA GLU A 230 -11.32 0.04 30.82
C GLU A 230 -10.52 -0.51 29.62
N PHE A 231 -9.35 0.06 29.32
CA PHE A 231 -8.43 -0.42 28.30
C PHE A 231 -6.98 -0.04 28.58
N THR A 232 -6.05 -0.74 27.96
CA THR A 232 -4.60 -0.52 28.07
C THR A 232 -4.19 0.78 27.39
N THR A 233 -3.60 1.72 28.13
CA THR A 233 -3.24 3.05 27.61
C THR A 233 -1.76 3.22 27.28
N ALA A 234 -0.89 2.29 27.68
CA ALA A 234 0.55 2.30 27.44
C ALA A 234 1.02 1.06 26.67
N GLY A 235 2.01 1.19 25.81
CA GLY A 235 2.63 0.09 25.07
C GLY A 235 2.67 0.26 23.56
N ILE A 236 3.21 -0.74 22.85
CA ILE A 236 3.54 -0.69 21.41
C ILE A 236 2.33 -0.50 20.47
N HIS A 237 1.13 -0.69 20.95
CA HIS A 237 -0.12 -0.38 20.23
C HIS A 237 -0.42 1.14 20.24
N ARG A 238 0.37 1.95 20.94
CA ARG A 238 0.32 3.42 20.97
C ARG A 238 1.46 4.06 20.18
N ASP A 239 2.42 3.25 19.71
CA ASP A 239 3.56 3.73 18.91
C ASP A 239 3.14 4.40 17.62
N ASP A 240 4.04 5.22 17.08
CA ASP A 240 3.86 5.91 15.82
C ASP A 240 5.15 5.95 14.99
N LEU A 241 4.99 6.07 13.67
CA LEU A 241 6.05 6.40 12.73
C LEU A 241 5.86 7.85 12.28
N VAL A 242 6.69 8.74 12.81
CA VAL A 242 6.62 10.18 12.52
C VAL A 242 7.33 10.46 11.21
N LEU A 243 6.60 11.06 10.27
CA LEU A 243 7.05 11.41 8.93
C LEU A 243 7.27 12.92 8.85
N LYS A 244 8.49 13.35 8.45
CA LYS A 244 8.85 14.77 8.36
C LYS A 244 9.45 15.13 7.01
N ILE A 245 9.32 16.40 6.64
CA ILE A 245 9.96 17.06 5.51
C ILE A 245 10.54 18.39 5.97
N GLY A 246 11.84 18.62 5.71
CA GLY A 246 12.54 19.83 6.17
C GLY A 246 12.43 20.04 7.70
N GLY A 247 12.40 18.96 8.49
CA GLY A 247 12.23 19.00 9.94
C GLY A 247 10.78 19.15 10.44
N TYR A 248 9.81 19.42 9.54
CA TYR A 248 8.40 19.64 9.88
C TYR A 248 7.52 18.41 9.61
N PRO A 249 6.40 18.20 10.33
CA PRO A 249 5.47 17.11 10.06
C PRO A 249 4.95 17.14 8.62
N LEU A 250 5.17 16.06 7.87
CA LEU A 250 4.80 15.92 6.46
C LEU A 250 3.29 16.15 6.22
N ARG A 251 2.43 15.64 7.13
CA ARG A 251 0.97 15.79 7.06
C ARG A 251 0.54 17.25 6.99
N LYS A 252 1.21 18.12 7.75
CA LYS A 252 0.80 19.53 7.91
C LYS A 252 1.46 20.47 6.91
N TYR A 253 2.71 20.19 6.55
CA TYR A 253 3.54 21.12 5.79
C TYR A 253 3.90 20.63 4.38
N GLY A 254 3.73 19.33 4.09
CA GLY A 254 3.99 18.78 2.77
C GLY A 254 2.88 19.09 1.76
N SER A 255 3.22 19.56 0.57
CA SER A 255 2.30 19.64 -0.56
C SER A 255 1.82 18.23 -0.99
N GLN A 256 0.72 18.12 -1.72
CA GLN A 256 0.20 16.83 -2.21
C GLN A 256 1.25 16.07 -3.03
N GLY A 257 2.01 16.77 -3.88
CA GLY A 257 3.09 16.17 -4.66
C GLY A 257 4.24 15.67 -3.80
N GLN A 258 4.65 16.42 -2.75
CA GLN A 258 5.67 16.01 -1.79
C GLN A 258 5.22 14.79 -0.99
N GLN A 259 3.98 14.78 -0.52
CA GLN A 259 3.39 13.65 0.20
C GLN A 259 3.38 12.37 -0.65
N LYS A 260 2.97 12.46 -1.93
CA LYS A 260 3.02 11.33 -2.85
C LYS A 260 4.44 10.83 -3.12
N SER A 261 5.37 11.75 -3.41
CA SER A 261 6.77 11.37 -3.61
C SER A 261 7.35 10.67 -2.39
N PHE A 262 6.98 11.13 -1.18
CA PHE A 262 7.39 10.49 0.06
C PHE A 262 6.83 9.06 0.18
N LEU A 263 5.55 8.86 -0.12
CA LEU A 263 4.92 7.53 -0.08
C LEU A 263 5.57 6.57 -1.08
N ILE A 264 5.84 7.03 -2.29
CA ILE A 264 6.54 6.24 -3.29
C ILE A 264 7.96 5.89 -2.80
N ALA A 265 8.73 6.88 -2.31
CA ALA A 265 10.05 6.65 -1.75
C ALA A 265 10.04 5.64 -0.59
N LEU A 266 9.04 5.74 0.31
CA LEU A 266 8.84 4.83 1.43
C LEU A 266 8.62 3.37 0.95
N LYS A 267 7.81 3.20 -0.07
CA LYS A 267 7.47 1.87 -0.63
C LYS A 267 8.61 1.28 -1.46
N LEU A 268 9.33 2.11 -2.24
CA LEU A 268 10.53 1.65 -2.95
C LEU A 268 11.66 1.28 -1.97
N ALA A 269 11.80 2.02 -0.88
CA ALA A 269 12.73 1.66 0.19
C ALA A 269 12.34 0.34 0.88
N GLN A 270 11.05 0.13 1.14
CA GLN A 270 10.53 -1.16 1.61
C GLN A 270 10.90 -2.27 0.63
N TYR A 271 10.66 -2.08 -0.68
CA TYR A 271 11.01 -3.04 -1.72
C TYR A 271 12.49 -3.41 -1.65
N THR A 272 13.38 -2.40 -1.63
CA THR A 272 14.83 -2.61 -1.58
C THR A 272 15.28 -3.39 -0.36
N ILE A 273 14.71 -3.09 0.82
CA ILE A 273 15.05 -3.83 2.05
C ILE A 273 14.54 -5.27 1.95
N VAL A 274 13.32 -5.49 1.47
CA VAL A 274 12.77 -6.85 1.30
C VAL A 274 13.63 -7.64 0.32
N ALA A 275 14.00 -7.07 -0.82
CA ALA A 275 14.86 -7.73 -1.81
C ALA A 275 16.23 -8.12 -1.23
N ARG A 276 16.86 -7.22 -0.46
CA ARG A 276 18.17 -7.49 0.18
C ARG A 276 18.10 -8.60 1.22
N GLU A 277 17.06 -8.59 2.07
CA GLU A 277 16.90 -9.57 3.16
C GLU A 277 16.50 -10.96 2.65
N LYS A 278 15.67 -11.00 1.60
CA LYS A 278 15.18 -12.27 1.02
C LYS A 278 16.16 -12.87 0.01
N GLY A 279 17.01 -12.05 -0.60
CA GLY A 279 17.83 -12.46 -1.73
C GLY A 279 17.02 -12.70 -3.01
N GLU A 280 15.74 -12.32 -3.02
CA GLU A 280 14.79 -12.45 -4.14
C GLU A 280 14.09 -11.11 -4.36
N LYS A 281 13.80 -10.79 -5.62
CA LYS A 281 13.11 -9.54 -5.97
C LYS A 281 11.60 -9.67 -5.69
N PRO A 282 11.00 -8.80 -4.85
CA PRO A 282 9.55 -8.80 -4.62
C PRO A 282 8.77 -8.45 -5.90
N ILE A 283 7.50 -8.82 -5.95
CA ILE A 283 6.58 -8.31 -6.97
C ILE A 283 6.21 -6.87 -6.58
N LEU A 284 6.43 -5.92 -7.51
CA LEU A 284 6.06 -4.51 -7.29
C LEU A 284 4.71 -4.22 -7.94
N LEU A 285 3.77 -3.75 -7.14
CA LEU A 285 2.39 -3.45 -7.53
C LEU A 285 2.17 -1.94 -7.45
N LEU A 286 1.95 -1.28 -8.60
CA LEU A 286 1.77 0.17 -8.70
C LEU A 286 0.34 0.45 -9.19
N ASP A 287 -0.55 0.81 -8.25
CA ASP A 287 -1.96 1.03 -8.55
C ASP A 287 -2.29 2.52 -8.62
N ASP A 288 -2.75 2.96 -9.80
CA ASP A 288 -3.28 4.31 -10.07
C ASP A 288 -2.41 5.49 -9.55
N LEU A 289 -1.08 5.37 -9.75
CA LEU A 289 -0.13 6.32 -9.18
C LEU A 289 0.00 7.64 -9.94
N PHE A 290 -0.29 7.60 -11.25
CA PHE A 290 0.10 8.69 -12.15
C PHE A 290 -0.84 9.89 -12.13
N ASP A 291 -2.06 9.76 -11.59
CA ASP A 291 -3.09 10.81 -11.63
C ASP A 291 -2.77 12.08 -10.84
N LYS A 292 -1.81 12.02 -9.92
CA LYS A 292 -1.48 13.18 -9.07
C LYS A 292 0.02 13.47 -9.00
N LEU A 293 0.80 12.92 -9.93
CA LEU A 293 2.20 13.22 -10.11
C LEU A 293 2.39 14.09 -11.36
N ASP A 294 3.32 15.02 -11.31
CA ASP A 294 3.76 15.72 -12.51
C ASP A 294 4.54 14.77 -13.44
N ALA A 295 4.59 15.12 -14.73
CA ALA A 295 5.20 14.28 -15.76
C ALA A 295 6.66 13.92 -15.47
N GLY A 296 7.42 14.86 -14.87
CA GLY A 296 8.84 14.62 -14.53
C GLY A 296 9.00 13.55 -13.45
N ARG A 297 8.16 13.56 -12.42
CA ARG A 297 8.19 12.55 -11.36
C ARG A 297 7.72 11.18 -11.85
N VAL A 298 6.73 11.15 -12.76
CA VAL A 298 6.31 9.90 -13.39
C VAL A 298 7.44 9.30 -14.21
N GLU A 299 8.13 10.10 -15.03
CA GLU A 299 9.27 9.66 -15.84
C GLU A 299 10.41 9.13 -14.95
N GLN A 300 10.74 9.84 -13.87
CA GLN A 300 11.75 9.39 -12.90
C GLN A 300 11.37 8.09 -12.22
N LEU A 301 10.09 7.94 -11.81
CA LEU A 301 9.60 6.69 -11.20
C LEU A 301 9.74 5.52 -12.18
N ILE A 302 9.24 5.67 -13.41
CA ILE A 302 9.31 4.59 -14.41
C ILE A 302 10.76 4.25 -14.72
N ARG A 303 11.64 5.25 -14.87
CA ARG A 303 13.07 5.02 -15.06
C ARG A 303 13.69 4.21 -13.93
N LEU A 304 13.41 4.60 -12.66
CA LEU A 304 13.88 3.89 -11.47
C LEU A 304 13.43 2.43 -11.44
N VAL A 305 12.14 2.17 -11.70
CA VAL A 305 11.61 0.81 -11.63
C VAL A 305 11.94 -0.05 -12.85
N SER A 306 12.39 0.57 -13.95
CA SER A 306 12.87 -0.14 -15.14
C SER A 306 14.32 -0.61 -15.01
N GLU A 307 15.03 -0.24 -13.94
CA GLU A 307 16.37 -0.73 -13.67
C GLU A 307 16.37 -2.22 -13.28
N ASP A 308 17.47 -2.92 -13.53
CA ASP A 308 17.64 -4.34 -13.19
C ASP A 308 17.49 -4.67 -11.70
N SER A 309 17.47 -3.65 -10.83
CA SER A 309 17.25 -3.80 -9.40
C SER A 309 15.82 -4.23 -9.03
N PHE A 310 14.86 -4.01 -9.94
CA PHE A 310 13.48 -4.42 -9.78
C PHE A 310 13.19 -5.73 -10.53
N GLY A 311 12.22 -6.50 -10.01
CA GLY A 311 11.73 -7.74 -10.60
C GLY A 311 10.46 -7.52 -11.42
N GLN A 312 9.50 -8.43 -11.27
CA GLN A 312 8.21 -8.29 -11.92
C GLN A 312 7.41 -7.11 -11.35
N ILE A 313 6.84 -6.31 -12.25
CA ILE A 313 6.09 -5.10 -11.91
C ILE A 313 4.72 -5.17 -12.57
N LEU A 314 3.67 -4.84 -11.82
CA LEU A 314 2.33 -4.60 -12.33
C LEU A 314 1.98 -3.14 -12.14
N ILE A 315 1.54 -2.47 -13.22
CA ILE A 315 1.18 -1.05 -13.22
C ILE A 315 -0.26 -0.92 -13.72
N THR A 316 -1.10 -0.16 -13.02
CA THR A 316 -2.42 0.22 -13.53
C THR A 316 -2.47 1.69 -13.93
N ASP A 317 -3.15 1.99 -15.03
CA ASP A 317 -3.44 3.36 -15.46
C ASP A 317 -4.78 3.41 -16.22
N CYS A 318 -5.45 4.56 -16.16
CA CYS A 318 -6.62 4.83 -16.99
C CYS A 318 -6.26 5.37 -18.39
N ASN A 319 -5.01 5.84 -18.59
CA ASN A 319 -4.54 6.43 -19.85
C ASN A 319 -3.47 5.57 -20.55
N PRO A 320 -3.87 4.70 -21.51
CA PRO A 320 -2.95 3.83 -22.20
C PRO A 320 -1.90 4.56 -23.04
N THR A 321 -2.24 5.73 -23.61
CA THR A 321 -1.32 6.52 -24.46
C THR A 321 -0.21 7.14 -23.62
N ARG A 322 -0.56 7.72 -22.45
CA ARG A 322 0.42 8.25 -21.52
C ARG A 322 1.42 7.19 -21.09
N LEU A 323 0.92 6.03 -20.67
CA LEU A 323 1.75 4.95 -20.15
C LEU A 323 2.69 4.41 -21.24
N ARG A 324 2.19 4.15 -22.45
CA ARG A 324 3.02 3.73 -23.60
C ARG A 324 4.13 4.72 -23.88
N THR A 325 3.79 6.02 -24.01
CA THR A 325 4.79 7.06 -24.31
C THR A 325 5.92 7.10 -23.29
N ILE A 326 5.62 6.87 -22.00
CA ILE A 326 6.62 6.88 -20.94
C ILE A 326 7.48 5.61 -20.98
N LEU A 327 6.87 4.45 -21.17
CA LEU A 327 7.58 3.17 -21.24
C LEU A 327 8.46 3.06 -22.48
N ASP A 328 7.98 3.53 -23.64
CA ASP A 328 8.76 3.56 -24.86
C ASP A 328 10.02 4.44 -24.74
N LYS A 329 9.94 5.54 -23.95
CA LYS A 329 11.10 6.39 -23.64
C LYS A 329 12.07 5.74 -22.65
N ALA A 330 11.55 4.99 -21.68
CA ALA A 330 12.37 4.35 -20.66
C ALA A 330 13.19 3.18 -21.24
N GLY A 331 12.75 2.60 -22.34
CA GLY A 331 13.33 1.40 -22.96
C GLY A 331 13.03 0.15 -22.14
N GLY A 332 12.78 -0.97 -22.77
CA GLY A 332 12.51 -2.24 -22.10
C GLY A 332 11.29 -2.96 -22.68
N GLU A 333 11.19 -4.24 -22.35
CA GLU A 333 10.05 -5.05 -22.73
C GLU A 333 8.92 -4.89 -21.71
N TYR A 334 7.69 -4.66 -22.21
CA TYR A 334 6.51 -4.63 -21.35
C TYR A 334 5.33 -5.34 -22.02
N ALA A 335 4.45 -5.92 -21.22
CA ALA A 335 3.17 -6.46 -21.66
C ALA A 335 2.04 -5.47 -21.36
N LEU A 336 1.11 -5.33 -22.32
CA LEU A 336 -0.06 -4.48 -22.17
C LEU A 336 -1.33 -5.33 -22.08
N PHE A 337 -2.13 -5.10 -21.05
CA PHE A 337 -3.42 -5.76 -20.83
C PHE A 337 -4.52 -4.70 -20.79
N THR A 338 -5.58 -4.90 -21.56
CA THR A 338 -6.77 -4.05 -21.50
C THR A 338 -7.81 -4.69 -20.61
N VAL A 339 -8.25 -3.95 -19.60
CA VAL A 339 -9.27 -4.36 -18.61
C VAL A 339 -10.57 -3.64 -18.92
N GLY A 340 -11.63 -4.38 -19.19
CA GLY A 340 -12.95 -3.82 -19.48
C GLY A 340 -14.06 -4.83 -19.23
N ASN A 341 -15.20 -4.38 -18.71
CA ASN A 341 -16.39 -5.19 -18.43
C ASN A 341 -16.12 -6.46 -17.60
N GLY A 342 -15.13 -6.40 -16.70
CA GLY A 342 -14.72 -7.54 -15.89
C GLY A 342 -13.90 -8.59 -16.64
N ALA A 343 -13.44 -8.31 -17.87
CA ALA A 343 -12.56 -9.15 -18.67
C ALA A 343 -11.20 -8.48 -18.87
N VAL A 344 -10.15 -9.29 -19.01
CA VAL A 344 -8.80 -8.82 -19.31
C VAL A 344 -8.35 -9.44 -20.63
N THR A 345 -7.94 -8.58 -21.57
CA THR A 345 -7.41 -9.00 -22.86
C THR A 345 -5.95 -8.56 -23.00
N GLN A 346 -5.09 -9.48 -23.42
CA GLN A 346 -3.68 -9.18 -23.68
C GLN A 346 -3.56 -8.48 -25.04
N GLY A 347 -2.96 -7.28 -25.04
CA GLY A 347 -2.52 -6.59 -26.26
C GLY A 347 -1.17 -7.14 -26.75
N ASN A 348 -0.79 -6.82 -27.99
CA ASN A 348 0.52 -7.20 -28.50
C ASN A 348 1.64 -6.61 -27.65
N ALA A 349 2.58 -7.44 -27.20
CA ALA A 349 3.82 -7.00 -26.56
C ALA A 349 4.64 -6.22 -27.61
N THR A 350 5.00 -4.98 -27.30
CA THR A 350 5.94 -4.21 -28.13
C THR A 350 7.35 -4.48 -27.63
N ALA A 351 8.08 -5.34 -28.34
CA ALA A 351 9.53 -5.38 -28.21
C ALA A 351 10.08 -4.15 -28.93
N THR A 352 10.68 -3.21 -28.20
CA THR A 352 11.43 -2.13 -28.84
C THR A 352 12.69 -2.75 -29.42
N ALA A 353 12.76 -2.87 -30.76
CA ALA A 353 13.97 -3.25 -31.46
C ALA A 353 15.09 -2.26 -31.03
N ALA A 354 16.15 -2.79 -30.45
CA ALA A 354 17.38 -2.04 -30.22
C ALA A 354 17.77 -1.35 -31.54
N ALA A 355 17.95 -0.04 -31.50
CA ALA A 355 18.40 0.75 -32.61
C ALA A 355 19.71 0.14 -33.13
N ALA A 356 19.62 -0.52 -34.28
CA ALA A 356 20.79 -0.94 -35.03
C ALA A 356 21.52 0.32 -35.50
N ASP A 357 22.74 0.47 -35.04
CA ASP A 357 23.72 1.46 -35.42
C ASP A 357 23.88 1.47 -36.97
N PRO A 358 23.62 2.57 -37.69
CA PRO A 358 23.80 2.62 -39.13
C PRO A 358 25.17 3.13 -39.50
N ASP A 359 26.26 2.41 -39.08
CA ASP A 359 27.56 2.69 -39.70
C ASP A 359 28.49 1.48 -39.65
N LYS A 360 28.39 0.62 -40.67
CA LYS A 360 29.54 -0.08 -41.25
C LYS A 360 29.30 -0.27 -42.75
N GLY A 361 30.04 0.53 -43.48
CA GLY A 361 30.02 0.75 -44.90
C GLY A 361 30.45 -0.40 -45.77
N SER A 362 29.96 -0.26 -46.97
CA SER A 362 30.50 -0.47 -48.31
C SER A 362 31.10 -1.82 -48.70
N ALA A 363 30.60 -2.42 -49.72
CA ALA A 363 31.23 -2.50 -51.06
C ALA A 363 30.56 -3.49 -51.98
N GLY A 364 30.06 -2.99 -53.06
CA GLY A 364 30.33 -3.47 -54.43
C GLY A 364 29.62 -4.70 -54.96
N SER A 365 28.66 -4.49 -55.81
CA SER A 365 28.72 -4.76 -57.26
C SER A 365 27.30 -4.95 -57.87
N ARG A 366 27.05 -4.18 -58.92
CA ARG A 366 25.98 -4.31 -59.94
C ARG A 366 26.53 -5.22 -61.05
N PRO A 367 25.72 -5.57 -62.16
CA PRO A 367 24.27 -5.52 -62.38
C PRO A 367 23.79 -6.74 -63.17
N GLY A 368 22.45 -6.83 -63.46
CA GLY A 368 21.90 -7.75 -64.46
C GLY A 368 20.38 -7.62 -64.67
N ASN A 369 20.04 -7.07 -65.80
CA ASN A 369 18.75 -6.81 -66.45
C ASN A 369 17.82 -8.01 -66.63
N ALA A 370 16.50 -7.78 -66.63
CA ALA A 370 15.49 -7.93 -67.74
C ALA A 370 14.09 -8.13 -67.15
N ALA A 371 13.15 -7.21 -67.29
CA ALA A 371 12.14 -7.00 -68.36
C ALA A 371 11.19 -8.20 -68.53
N THR A 372 9.91 -7.99 -68.30
CA THR A 372 8.77 -7.75 -69.18
C THR A 372 7.46 -7.99 -68.43
N ASP A 373 6.59 -7.03 -68.53
CA ASP A 373 5.29 -6.86 -69.15
C ASP A 373 4.05 -7.57 -68.59
N GLY A 374 2.98 -6.75 -68.54
CA GLY A 374 1.57 -7.04 -68.84
C GLY A 374 0.61 -6.67 -67.71
N ALA A 375 0.12 -5.43 -67.62
CA ALA A 375 -1.14 -4.88 -68.19
C ALA A 375 -2.38 -5.71 -67.78
N ALA A 376 -3.38 -5.21 -67.10
CA ALA A 376 -4.44 -4.30 -67.41
C ALA A 376 -5.53 -4.33 -66.32
N GLU A 377 -5.98 -3.18 -65.94
CA GLU A 377 -7.30 -2.86 -65.37
C GLU A 377 -8.42 -3.04 -66.45
N PRO A 378 -9.72 -2.69 -66.20
CA PRO A 378 -10.49 -2.22 -65.03
C PRO A 378 -11.99 -2.67 -65.03
N MET A 379 -12.77 -2.00 -64.09
CA MET A 379 -14.22 -1.64 -64.17
C MET A 379 -15.25 -2.73 -63.82
N GLU A 380 -16.39 -2.50 -63.18
CA GLU A 380 -17.38 -1.50 -62.84
C GLU A 380 -18.42 -2.10 -61.88
N GLU A 381 -18.88 -1.38 -60.94
CA GLU A 381 -20.20 -0.76 -60.68
C GLU A 381 -21.43 -1.68 -60.58
N LYS A 382 -22.18 -1.61 -59.46
CA LYS A 382 -23.60 -1.23 -59.34
C LYS A 382 -24.25 -1.53 -58.00
N THR A 383 -24.68 -0.49 -57.35
CA THR A 383 -25.86 -0.42 -56.47
C THR A 383 -27.10 -0.27 -57.36
N PRO A 384 -28.40 -0.29 -56.94
CA PRO A 384 -29.05 -0.15 -55.63
C PRO A 384 -30.39 -0.95 -55.48
N GLY A 385 -31.13 -0.68 -54.38
CA GLY A 385 -32.59 -0.87 -54.28
C GLY A 385 -33.01 -1.27 -52.86
N GLN A 386 -33.48 -0.42 -52.00
CA GLN A 386 -34.83 0.13 -51.72
C GLN A 386 -35.90 -0.97 -51.50
N THR A 387 -36.55 -0.96 -50.39
CA THR A 387 -37.81 -0.41 -49.91
C THR A 387 -38.56 -1.36 -48.96
N GLY A 388 -39.32 -0.79 -48.02
CA GLY A 388 -40.58 -1.31 -47.52
C GLY A 388 -40.65 -1.38 -45.98
N THR A 389 -41.01 -0.36 -45.32
CA THR A 389 -42.26 0.18 -44.75
C THR A 389 -43.10 -0.76 -43.89
N ALA A 390 -43.41 -0.23 -42.69
CA ALA A 390 -44.67 -0.20 -41.93
C ALA A 390 -45.03 -1.46 -41.12
N ALA A 391 -45.66 -1.43 -39.97
CA ALA A 391 -46.41 -0.50 -39.17
C ALA A 391 -46.65 -1.11 -37.81
N ALA A 392 -46.75 -0.27 -36.82
CA ALA A 392 -47.61 -0.24 -35.64
C ALA A 392 -48.46 -1.46 -35.25
N ASP A 393 -48.45 -1.83 -33.98
CA ASP A 393 -49.71 -1.80 -33.21
C ASP A 393 -49.46 -1.65 -31.69
N ARG A 394 -50.37 -0.92 -31.10
CA ARG A 394 -50.53 -0.61 -29.68
C ARG A 394 -51.24 -1.74 -28.96
N THR A 395 -50.95 -1.97 -27.69
CA THR A 395 -52.01 -2.18 -26.69
C THR A 395 -51.53 -1.80 -25.29
N GLU A 396 -52.38 -1.03 -24.68
CA GLU A 396 -52.45 -0.58 -23.29
C GLU A 396 -52.67 -1.72 -22.30
N GLY A 397 -52.31 -1.49 -21.05
CA GLY A 397 -53.00 -2.15 -19.95
C GLY A 397 -52.30 -2.21 -18.60
N GLN A 398 -52.66 -1.28 -17.78
CA GLN A 398 -52.96 -1.35 -16.33
C GLN A 398 -51.84 -1.40 -15.28
N ALA A 399 -51.88 -0.36 -14.56
CA ALA A 399 -51.69 0.03 -13.17
C ALA A 399 -51.77 -1.06 -12.08
N GLY A 400 -50.84 -1.01 -11.16
CA GLY A 400 -50.85 -1.71 -9.90
C GLY A 400 -50.06 -0.93 -8.85
N GLU A 401 -50.74 -0.50 -7.86
CA GLU A 401 -50.46 0.41 -6.76
C GLU A 401 -49.15 0.18 -5.99
N SER A 402 -48.53 1.31 -5.62
CA SER A 402 -47.55 1.43 -4.53
C SER A 402 -48.23 1.57 -3.18
N PRO A 403 -47.65 1.11 -2.10
CA PRO A 403 -47.93 1.70 -0.78
C PRO A 403 -46.79 2.59 -0.28
N ALA A 404 -47.28 3.75 0.10
CA ALA A 404 -46.89 4.75 1.09
C ALA A 404 -45.46 4.76 1.66
N GLY A 405 -44.85 5.94 1.52
CA GLY A 405 -43.61 6.36 2.07
C GLY A 405 -43.59 6.60 3.58
N GLU A 406 -42.41 6.41 4.13
CA GLU A 406 -42.01 7.00 5.38
C GLU A 406 -41.26 8.32 5.13
N PRO A 407 -41.39 9.33 6.01
CA PRO A 407 -40.87 10.66 5.76
C PRO A 407 -39.37 10.77 6.07
N ALA A 408 -38.67 11.44 5.19
CA ALA A 408 -37.28 11.85 5.33
C ALA A 408 -37.03 12.62 6.63
N ARG A 409 -36.08 12.17 7.43
CA ARG A 409 -35.52 12.93 8.55
C ARG A 409 -34.72 14.12 8.01
N ARG A 410 -35.06 15.30 8.52
CA ARG A 410 -34.31 16.56 8.29
C ARG A 410 -32.90 16.43 8.88
N PRO A 411 -31.87 17.02 8.28
CA PRO A 411 -30.55 17.12 8.88
C PRO A 411 -30.58 18.00 10.13
N SER A 412 -29.99 17.53 11.21
CA SER A 412 -29.80 18.27 12.45
C SER A 412 -28.81 19.41 12.25
N GLU A 413 -29.15 20.58 12.77
CA GLU A 413 -28.31 21.78 12.82
C GLU A 413 -27.00 21.52 13.56
N PRO A 414 -25.89 22.19 13.17
CA PRO A 414 -24.61 22.03 13.85
C PRO A 414 -24.65 22.72 15.24
N VAL A 415 -24.16 21.99 16.24
CA VAL A 415 -23.92 22.48 17.61
C VAL A 415 -22.83 23.54 17.55
N PRO A 416 -23.02 24.72 18.19
CA PRO A 416 -21.99 25.76 18.24
C PRO A 416 -20.78 25.28 19.06
N ALA A 417 -19.58 25.67 18.60
CA ALA A 417 -18.31 25.40 19.27
C ALA A 417 -18.24 26.12 20.64
N PRO A 418 -17.60 25.51 21.67
CA PRO A 418 -17.38 26.20 22.93
C PRO A 418 -16.36 27.33 22.76
N GLU A 419 -16.66 28.47 23.39
CA GLU A 419 -15.79 29.64 23.46
C GLU A 419 -14.45 29.30 24.16
N PRO A 420 -13.33 29.94 23.78
CA PRO A 420 -12.04 29.73 24.39
C PRO A 420 -12.05 30.30 25.84
N ALA A 421 -11.57 29.47 26.75
CA ALA A 421 -11.35 29.87 28.16
C ALA A 421 -10.32 31.01 28.23
N GLU A 422 -10.66 32.06 28.97
CA GLU A 422 -9.79 33.19 29.31
C GLU A 422 -8.55 32.74 30.07
N GLU A 423 -7.38 33.21 29.65
CA GLU A 423 -6.12 33.08 30.36
C GLU A 423 -6.18 33.89 31.65
N PRO A 424 -5.69 33.37 32.81
CA PRO A 424 -5.55 34.18 34.01
C PRO A 424 -4.40 35.18 33.89
N ALA A 425 -4.68 36.40 34.22
CA ALA A 425 -3.78 37.56 34.21
C ALA A 425 -2.54 37.31 35.07
N ALA A 426 -1.38 37.74 34.59
CA ALA A 426 -0.12 37.79 35.26
C ALA A 426 -0.15 38.85 36.40
N GLU A 427 0.24 38.45 37.60
CA GLU A 427 0.51 39.38 38.72
C GLU A 427 1.88 40.06 38.49
N PRO A 428 2.06 41.34 38.94
CA PRO A 428 3.26 42.11 38.69
C PRO A 428 4.35 41.88 39.73
N ASP A 429 5.59 41.92 39.28
CA ASP A 429 6.83 41.94 40.01
C ASP A 429 6.88 43.01 41.12
N GLY A 430 7.15 42.57 42.35
CA GLY A 430 7.48 43.42 43.47
C GLY A 430 8.97 43.37 43.82
N ASN A 431 9.59 44.47 43.54
CA ASN A 431 10.98 44.85 43.75
C ASN A 431 11.32 45.03 45.25
N GLY A 432 12.54 44.68 45.67
CA GLY A 432 13.09 45.37 46.85
C GLY A 432 14.16 44.62 47.66
N ALA A 433 15.41 45.02 47.44
CA ALA A 433 16.51 45.27 48.41
C ALA A 433 17.37 44.10 48.91
N ARG A 434 18.62 44.16 48.52
CA ARG A 434 19.85 43.81 49.28
C ARG A 434 20.06 44.85 50.42
N PRO A 435 21.03 44.71 51.41
CA PRO A 435 22.24 43.89 51.48
C PRO A 435 22.60 43.38 52.95
N GLY A 436 23.73 42.67 53.06
CA GLY A 436 24.47 42.65 54.37
C GLY A 436 25.25 41.36 54.61
N ASP A 437 26.53 41.48 54.45
CA ASP A 437 27.76 40.89 54.97
C ASP A 437 27.71 39.97 56.18
N ALA A 438 28.55 39.00 56.15
CA ALA A 438 29.66 38.70 57.12
C ALA A 438 29.81 37.19 57.38
N ALA A 439 30.85 36.61 56.84
CA ALA A 439 32.06 36.12 57.53
C ALA A 439 31.90 34.96 58.51
N SER A 440 32.69 33.95 58.23
CA SER A 440 33.72 33.27 59.02
C SER A 440 33.47 31.84 59.50
N GLU A 441 34.43 31.03 59.00
CA GLU A 441 35.24 30.02 59.79
C GLU A 441 34.52 28.78 60.34
N GLY A 442 34.96 27.60 59.91
CA GLY A 442 35.99 26.89 60.56
C GLY A 442 35.72 25.42 60.73
N GLY A 443 36.62 24.60 60.24
CA GLY A 443 37.05 23.40 60.95
C GLY A 443 36.50 22.04 60.59
N ARG A 444 37.35 21.30 59.93
CA ARG A 444 37.48 19.84 59.98
C ARG A 444 37.86 19.37 61.44
N PRO A 445 37.79 18.09 61.71
CA PRO A 445 38.30 16.97 60.92
C PRO A 445 37.24 16.01 60.34
#